data_230668923a667d5bc1ca9881c6cd07f8
#
_entry.id   230668923a667d5bc1ca9881c6cd07f8
#
_cell.length_a   1.000
_cell.length_b   1.000
_cell.length_c   1.000
_cell.angle_alpha   90.00
_cell.angle_beta   90.00
_cell.angle_gamma   90.00
#
_symmetry.space_group_name_H-M   'P 1'
#
loop_
_entity.id
_entity.type
_entity.pdbx_description
1 polymer ?
#
loop_
_entity_poly.entity_id
_entity_poly.type
_entity_poly.pdbx_seq_one_letter_code
_entity_poly.pdbx_strand_id
1 'polypeptide(L)'
;TDEESIRRAADEIDRSFGRLDVLVNNAGITVDDERPTRTRPSNTIEATSATADHLRQVFEVNTFGTVAVTRAMLPLLRRSDGARVVNMSSPLGSLTLHSDLSHPVSQVGLLAYSSSKAALNMITIMYANALRDTGIKVNAANPGRVATALNDFSGERTPEQGAAIAIRLATLGDDGPTGGFFGDDGPVPW
;
A
#
# COMPACT_ATOMS: atom_id res chain seq x y z
N THR A 1 -13.21 6.87 3.99
CA THR A 1 -12.77 7.67 2.83
C THR A 1 -13.70 8.86 2.68
N ASP A 2 -13.19 10.06 2.94
CA ASP A 2 -13.94 11.32 2.84
C ASP A 2 -13.46 12.11 1.62
N GLU A 3 -14.24 12.08 0.54
CA GLU A 3 -13.89 12.75 -0.72
C GLU A 3 -13.74 14.27 -0.57
N GLU A 4 -14.52 14.90 0.31
CA GLU A 4 -14.42 16.34 0.54
C GLU A 4 -13.10 16.70 1.24
N SER A 5 -12.68 15.90 2.23
CA SER A 5 -11.38 16.07 2.89
C SER A 5 -10.22 15.87 1.93
N ILE A 6 -10.31 14.87 1.05
CA ILE A 6 -9.29 14.59 0.02
C ILE A 6 -9.21 15.78 -0.96
N ARG A 7 -10.34 16.32 -1.40
CA ARG A 7 -10.38 17.48 -2.29
C ARG A 7 -9.77 18.72 -1.63
N ARG A 8 -10.14 19.01 -0.36
CA ARG A 8 -9.54 20.13 0.38
C ARG A 8 -8.02 20.01 0.49
N ALA A 9 -7.49 18.79 0.72
CA ALA A 9 -6.05 18.57 0.75
C ALA A 9 -5.40 18.86 -0.61
N ALA A 10 -6.00 18.42 -1.71
CA ALA A 10 -5.52 18.70 -3.06
C ALA A 10 -5.53 20.22 -3.36
N ASP A 11 -6.62 20.91 -3.01
CA ASP A 11 -6.77 22.37 -3.18
C ASP A 11 -5.73 23.15 -2.36
N GLU A 12 -5.39 22.65 -1.15
CA GLU A 12 -4.36 23.27 -0.31
C GLU A 12 -2.97 23.11 -0.90
N ILE A 13 -2.64 21.91 -1.39
CA ILE A 13 -1.36 21.65 -2.07
C ILE A 13 -1.26 22.49 -3.34
N ASP A 14 -2.35 22.60 -4.10
CA ASP A 14 -2.38 23.43 -5.32
C ASP A 14 -2.11 24.92 -5.00
N ARG A 15 -2.79 25.47 -4.01
CA ARG A 15 -2.58 26.87 -3.60
C ARG A 15 -1.18 27.15 -3.07
N SER A 16 -0.60 26.18 -2.33
CA SER A 16 0.67 26.38 -1.64
C SER A 16 1.88 26.11 -2.54
N PHE A 17 1.79 25.11 -3.42
CA PHE A 17 2.94 24.60 -4.18
C PHE A 17 2.70 24.51 -5.69
N GLY A 18 1.46 24.51 -6.15
CA GLY A 18 1.10 24.41 -7.56
C GLY A 18 1.33 23.05 -8.20
N ARG A 19 2.05 22.13 -7.54
CA ARG A 19 2.39 20.78 -8.02
C ARG A 19 2.59 19.82 -6.85
N LEU A 20 2.67 18.52 -7.17
CA LEU A 20 3.04 17.47 -6.23
C LEU A 20 4.09 16.56 -6.88
N ASP A 21 5.25 16.42 -6.26
CA ASP A 21 6.36 15.63 -6.80
C ASP A 21 6.35 14.18 -6.28
N VAL A 22 5.86 13.97 -5.06
CA VAL A 22 5.80 12.65 -4.44
C VAL A 22 4.46 12.44 -3.74
N LEU A 23 3.81 11.31 -4.03
CA LEU A 23 2.66 10.80 -3.30
C LEU A 23 2.99 9.44 -2.68
N VAL A 24 2.90 9.35 -1.35
CA VAL A 24 3.02 8.07 -0.64
C VAL A 24 1.65 7.69 -0.08
N ASN A 25 1.00 6.71 -0.68
CA ASN A 25 -0.23 6.11 -0.18
C ASN A 25 0.11 5.12 0.95
N ASN A 26 0.26 5.64 2.16
CA ASN A 26 0.70 4.88 3.33
C ASN A 26 -0.46 4.39 4.20
N ALA A 27 -1.60 5.09 4.19
CA ALA A 27 -2.74 4.72 5.03
C ALA A 27 -3.18 3.27 4.77
N GLY A 28 -3.36 2.52 5.84
CA GLY A 28 -3.78 1.13 5.75
C GLY A 28 -4.27 0.63 7.09
N ILE A 29 -5.23 -0.27 7.05
CA ILE A 29 -5.80 -0.92 8.23
C ILE A 29 -5.87 -2.44 8.01
N THR A 30 -5.96 -3.16 9.10
CA THR A 30 -6.54 -4.49 9.18
C THR A 30 -7.74 -4.44 10.12
N VAL A 31 -8.62 -5.41 10.07
CA VAL A 31 -9.71 -5.55 11.04
C VAL A 31 -9.45 -6.79 11.89
N ASP A 32 -9.66 -6.61 13.18
CA ASP A 32 -9.55 -7.65 14.17
C ASP A 32 -10.94 -7.91 14.74
N ASP A 33 -11.39 -9.14 14.67
CA ASP A 33 -12.73 -9.46 15.15
C ASP A 33 -12.77 -9.83 16.64
N GLU A 34 -11.63 -10.00 17.30
CA GLU A 34 -11.58 -10.21 18.75
C GLU A 34 -10.23 -9.81 19.34
N ARG A 35 -10.26 -9.19 20.52
CA ARG A 35 -9.05 -8.92 21.32
C ARG A 35 -8.30 -10.24 21.57
N PRO A 36 -6.96 -10.23 21.53
CA PRO A 36 -6.18 -11.44 21.71
C PRO A 36 -6.52 -12.07 23.05
N THR A 37 -7.02 -13.29 23.03
CA THR A 37 -7.01 -14.13 24.23
C THR A 37 -5.61 -14.70 24.40
N ARG A 38 -5.15 -14.91 25.65
CA ARG A 38 -3.80 -15.39 26.00
C ARG A 38 -3.35 -16.67 25.27
N THR A 39 -4.17 -17.30 24.48
CA THR A 39 -3.95 -18.56 23.77
C THR A 39 -3.94 -18.44 22.23
N ARG A 40 -4.23 -17.26 21.66
CA ARG A 40 -4.09 -16.97 20.23
C ARG A 40 -3.07 -15.85 20.03
N PRO A 41 -1.96 -16.08 19.33
CA PRO A 41 -1.13 -14.97 18.86
C PRO A 41 -1.93 -14.17 17.86
N SER A 42 -2.23 -12.91 18.22
CA SER A 42 -2.68 -11.78 17.38
C SER A 42 -3.61 -12.07 16.19
N ASN A 43 -4.84 -11.55 16.27
CA ASN A 43 -5.46 -10.72 15.21
C ASN A 43 -5.62 -11.35 13.84
N THR A 44 -5.84 -12.64 13.71
CA THR A 44 -6.10 -13.27 12.42
C THR A 44 -7.54 -13.77 12.39
N ILE A 45 -8.41 -13.02 11.74
CA ILE A 45 -9.65 -13.63 11.25
C ILE A 45 -9.23 -14.64 10.19
N GLU A 46 -9.36 -15.92 10.50
CA GLU A 46 -9.09 -16.99 9.55
C GLU A 46 -9.93 -16.77 8.28
N ALA A 47 -9.38 -17.10 7.13
CA ALA A 47 -10.06 -16.89 5.85
C ALA A 47 -11.50 -17.48 5.82
N THR A 48 -11.71 -18.59 6.53
CA THR A 48 -13.02 -19.26 6.65
C THR A 48 -14.01 -18.54 7.58
N SER A 49 -13.53 -17.64 8.46
CA SER A 49 -14.37 -16.85 9.38
C SER A 49 -14.58 -15.41 8.91
N ALA A 50 -13.84 -14.96 7.90
CA ALA A 50 -13.94 -13.60 7.39
C ALA A 50 -15.30 -13.33 6.73
N THR A 51 -15.88 -12.18 7.08
CA THR A 51 -17.18 -11.75 6.52
C THR A 51 -16.99 -10.74 5.39
N ALA A 52 -18.03 -10.54 4.59
CA ALA A 52 -18.03 -9.47 3.59
C ALA A 52 -17.85 -8.06 4.20
N ASP A 53 -18.30 -7.86 5.44
CA ASP A 53 -18.16 -6.56 6.12
C ASP A 53 -16.71 -6.30 6.54
N HIS A 54 -15.95 -7.33 6.95
CA HIS A 54 -14.50 -7.21 7.17
C HIS A 54 -13.79 -6.77 5.88
N LEU A 55 -14.14 -7.38 4.73
CA LEU A 55 -13.59 -6.98 3.45
C LEU A 55 -13.94 -5.53 3.11
N ARG A 56 -15.21 -5.11 3.24
CA ARG A 56 -15.64 -3.73 2.96
C ARG A 56 -14.84 -2.72 3.76
N GLN A 57 -14.68 -2.92 5.07
CA GLN A 57 -13.94 -2.02 5.94
C GLN A 57 -12.47 -1.87 5.51
N VAL A 58 -11.80 -2.98 5.23
CA VAL A 58 -10.39 -2.97 4.84
C VAL A 58 -10.21 -2.38 3.45
N PHE A 59 -11.05 -2.76 2.49
CA PHE A 59 -10.99 -2.24 1.12
C PHE A 59 -11.31 -0.75 1.06
N GLU A 60 -12.18 -0.26 1.93
CA GLU A 60 -12.52 1.17 1.99
C GLU A 60 -11.28 2.03 2.18
N VAL A 61 -10.39 1.63 3.08
CA VAL A 61 -9.15 2.37 3.36
C VAL A 61 -8.03 1.98 2.40
N ASN A 62 -7.71 0.66 2.34
CA ASN A 62 -6.49 0.19 1.67
C ASN A 62 -6.56 0.28 0.15
N THR A 63 -7.77 0.25 -0.40
CA THR A 63 -8.00 0.12 -1.85
C THR A 63 -8.72 1.37 -2.38
N PHE A 64 -9.94 1.62 -1.94
CA PHE A 64 -10.74 2.74 -2.45
C PHE A 64 -10.16 4.09 -2.04
N GLY A 65 -9.66 4.21 -0.80
CA GLY A 65 -8.95 5.40 -0.32
C GLY A 65 -7.74 5.73 -1.17
N THR A 66 -6.92 4.73 -1.51
CA THR A 66 -5.75 4.91 -2.39
C THR A 66 -6.16 5.41 -3.77
N VAL A 67 -7.22 4.87 -4.36
CA VAL A 67 -7.73 5.33 -5.67
C VAL A 67 -8.25 6.76 -5.58
N ALA A 68 -9.05 7.08 -4.55
CA ALA A 68 -9.61 8.41 -4.35
C ALA A 68 -8.52 9.48 -4.18
N VAL A 69 -7.52 9.21 -3.33
CA VAL A 69 -6.39 10.12 -3.12
C VAL A 69 -5.55 10.27 -4.39
N THR A 70 -5.17 9.17 -5.02
CA THR A 70 -4.36 9.22 -6.26
C THR A 70 -5.08 10.01 -7.35
N ARG A 71 -6.39 9.77 -7.54
CA ARG A 71 -7.21 10.50 -8.52
C ARG A 71 -7.24 12.00 -8.24
N ALA A 72 -7.44 12.40 -6.99
CA ALA A 72 -7.48 13.82 -6.60
C ALA A 72 -6.12 14.51 -6.79
N MET A 73 -5.02 13.80 -6.53
CA MET A 73 -3.66 14.34 -6.65
C MET A 73 -3.10 14.28 -8.08
N LEU A 74 -3.74 13.51 -8.99
CA LEU A 74 -3.21 13.29 -10.34
C LEU A 74 -3.00 14.58 -11.15
N PRO A 75 -3.87 15.63 -11.11
CA PRO A 75 -3.59 16.90 -11.78
C PRO A 75 -2.32 17.59 -11.27
N LEU A 76 -2.02 17.46 -9.98
CA LEU A 76 -0.82 18.04 -9.35
C LEU A 76 0.44 17.24 -9.71
N LEU A 77 0.35 15.91 -9.70
CA LEU A 77 1.43 15.00 -10.10
C LEU A 77 1.84 15.23 -11.56
N ARG A 78 0.88 15.51 -12.44
CA ARG A 78 1.13 15.81 -13.85
C ARG A 78 1.84 17.16 -14.10
N ARG A 79 1.88 18.05 -13.13
CA ARG A 79 2.62 19.32 -13.19
C ARG A 79 4.06 19.20 -12.70
N SER A 80 4.43 18.05 -12.15
CA SER A 80 5.81 17.74 -11.80
C SER A 80 6.57 17.26 -13.03
N ASP A 81 7.86 17.59 -13.11
CA ASP A 81 8.75 17.13 -14.18
C ASP A 81 9.01 15.62 -14.13
N GLY A 82 8.74 14.99 -12.99
CA GLY A 82 8.93 13.54 -12.81
C GLY A 82 8.39 13.05 -11.48
N ALA A 83 7.05 12.97 -11.34
CA ALA A 83 6.43 12.57 -10.07
C ALA A 83 6.63 11.08 -9.74
N ARG A 84 6.57 10.78 -8.45
CA ARG A 84 6.66 9.41 -7.90
C ARG A 84 5.42 9.11 -7.06
N VAL A 85 4.78 7.97 -7.33
CA VAL A 85 3.68 7.44 -6.54
C VAL A 85 4.14 6.13 -5.91
N VAL A 86 4.10 6.05 -4.59
CA VAL A 86 4.47 4.86 -3.83
C VAL A 86 3.25 4.35 -3.08
N ASN A 87 2.84 3.12 -3.39
CA ASN A 87 1.75 2.45 -2.70
C ASN A 87 2.32 1.47 -1.66
N MET A 88 2.03 1.70 -0.38
CA MET A 88 2.49 0.81 0.69
C MET A 88 1.72 -0.50 0.65
N SER A 89 2.34 -1.53 0.08
CA SER A 89 1.78 -2.87 -0.04
C SER A 89 2.37 -3.83 1.02
N SER A 90 2.25 -5.11 0.76
CA SER A 90 2.71 -6.17 1.66
C SER A 90 2.96 -7.45 0.84
N PRO A 91 3.92 -8.32 1.25
CA PRO A 91 4.06 -9.66 0.67
C PRO A 91 2.77 -10.49 0.77
N LEU A 92 1.91 -10.16 1.76
CA LEU A 92 0.59 -10.76 1.91
C LEU A 92 -0.38 -10.42 0.76
N GLY A 93 -0.04 -9.47 -0.11
CA GLY A 93 -0.76 -9.20 -1.36
C GLY A 93 -0.21 -9.95 -2.58
N SER A 94 0.85 -10.75 -2.41
CA SER A 94 1.45 -11.54 -3.49
C SER A 94 0.68 -12.84 -3.70
N LEU A 95 0.08 -12.99 -4.86
CA LEU A 95 -0.57 -14.25 -5.24
C LEU A 95 0.46 -15.36 -5.44
N THR A 96 1.63 -15.03 -5.98
CA THR A 96 2.74 -15.97 -6.16
C THR A 96 3.20 -16.55 -4.83
N LEU A 97 3.46 -15.71 -3.82
CA LEU A 97 3.92 -16.18 -2.51
C LEU A 97 2.85 -16.97 -1.75
N HIS A 98 1.59 -16.60 -1.87
CA HIS A 98 0.49 -17.37 -1.28
C HIS A 98 0.25 -18.72 -1.97
N SER A 99 0.54 -18.83 -3.25
CA SER A 99 0.39 -20.09 -4.00
C SER A 99 1.49 -21.10 -3.72
N ASP A 100 2.62 -20.66 -3.19
CA ASP A 100 3.69 -21.54 -2.72
C ASP A 100 3.44 -21.95 -1.27
N LEU A 101 2.92 -23.16 -1.07
CA LEU A 101 2.60 -23.69 0.28
C LEU A 101 3.82 -23.88 1.16
N SER A 102 5.03 -23.87 0.62
CA SER A 102 6.28 -23.91 1.38
C SER A 102 6.71 -22.53 1.89
N HIS A 103 6.19 -21.45 1.31
CA HIS A 103 6.53 -20.10 1.71
C HIS A 103 5.76 -19.65 2.96
N PRO A 104 6.42 -18.98 3.94
CA PRO A 104 5.76 -18.56 5.20
C PRO A 104 4.52 -17.68 5.01
N VAL A 105 4.47 -16.88 3.94
CA VAL A 105 3.31 -16.03 3.60
C VAL A 105 2.04 -16.84 3.42
N SER A 106 2.11 -18.05 2.85
CA SER A 106 0.95 -18.92 2.62
C SER A 106 0.24 -19.35 3.90
N GLN A 107 0.94 -19.30 5.03
CA GLN A 107 0.39 -19.67 6.35
C GLN A 107 -0.37 -18.51 7.03
N VAL A 108 -0.39 -17.32 6.41
CA VAL A 108 -1.03 -16.14 6.99
C VAL A 108 -2.44 -15.98 6.42
N GLY A 109 -3.45 -16.29 7.22
CA GLY A 109 -4.86 -16.37 6.82
C GLY A 109 -5.64 -15.04 6.85
N LEU A 110 -5.01 -13.87 6.68
CA LEU A 110 -5.65 -12.54 6.71
C LEU A 110 -6.42 -12.23 5.42
N LEU A 111 -7.58 -12.86 5.19
CA LEU A 111 -8.33 -12.76 3.92
C LEU A 111 -8.57 -11.30 3.50
N ALA A 112 -9.16 -10.48 4.35
CA ALA A 112 -9.53 -9.10 4.00
C ALA A 112 -8.29 -8.25 3.70
N TYR A 113 -7.26 -8.33 4.55
CA TYR A 113 -6.03 -7.58 4.37
C TYR A 113 -5.26 -8.03 3.12
N SER A 114 -5.01 -9.33 2.98
CA SER A 114 -4.26 -9.89 1.85
C SER A 114 -4.94 -9.59 0.52
N SER A 115 -6.27 -9.76 0.45
CA SER A 115 -7.06 -9.43 -0.75
C SER A 115 -6.98 -7.94 -1.08
N SER A 116 -7.02 -7.05 -0.08
CA SER A 116 -6.90 -5.60 -0.30
C SER A 116 -5.52 -5.21 -0.84
N LYS A 117 -4.45 -5.87 -0.36
CA LYS A 117 -3.08 -5.62 -0.85
C LYS A 117 -2.85 -6.22 -2.24
N ALA A 118 -3.47 -7.35 -2.58
CA ALA A 118 -3.49 -7.88 -3.95
C ALA A 118 -4.21 -6.93 -4.92
N ALA A 119 -5.36 -6.38 -4.50
CA ALA A 119 -6.05 -5.35 -5.27
C ALA A 119 -5.20 -4.07 -5.43
N LEU A 120 -4.50 -3.62 -4.38
CA LEU A 120 -3.58 -2.49 -4.43
C LEU A 120 -2.41 -2.74 -5.37
N ASN A 121 -1.88 -3.97 -5.42
CA ASN A 121 -0.84 -4.38 -6.36
C ASN A 121 -1.33 -4.24 -7.81
N MET A 122 -2.54 -4.71 -8.13
CA MET A 122 -3.13 -4.53 -9.46
C MET A 122 -3.37 -3.05 -9.77
N ILE A 123 -3.87 -2.25 -8.83
CA ILE A 123 -4.05 -0.80 -8.98
C ILE A 123 -2.72 -0.12 -9.30
N THR A 124 -1.63 -0.53 -8.65
CA THR A 124 -0.28 -0.01 -8.91
C THR A 124 0.13 -0.25 -10.38
N ILE A 125 -0.04 -1.48 -10.87
CA ILE A 125 0.26 -1.84 -12.27
C ILE A 125 -0.61 -1.02 -13.24
N MET A 126 -1.91 -0.91 -12.96
CA MET A 126 -2.84 -0.19 -13.84
C MET A 126 -2.50 1.30 -13.93
N TYR A 127 -2.16 1.96 -12.81
CA TYR A 127 -1.70 3.36 -12.84
C TYR A 127 -0.34 3.49 -13.54
N ALA A 128 0.61 2.59 -13.29
CA ALA A 128 1.91 2.59 -13.97
C ALA A 128 1.74 2.49 -15.49
N ASN A 129 0.86 1.60 -15.95
CA ASN A 129 0.55 1.43 -17.37
C ASN A 129 -0.13 2.67 -17.99
N ALA A 130 -1.11 3.25 -17.27
CA ALA A 130 -1.84 4.42 -17.75
C ALA A 130 -0.97 5.70 -17.78
N LEU A 131 0.09 5.76 -16.98
CA LEU A 131 0.96 6.93 -16.83
C LEU A 131 2.35 6.74 -17.48
N ARG A 132 2.58 5.64 -18.22
CA ARG A 132 3.89 5.28 -18.78
C ARG A 132 4.56 6.39 -19.59
N ASP A 133 3.77 7.18 -20.32
CA ASP A 133 4.27 8.21 -21.23
C ASP A 133 4.31 9.61 -20.59
N THR A 134 4.12 9.69 -19.26
CA THR A 134 4.06 10.96 -18.53
C THR A 134 5.29 11.24 -17.66
N GLY A 135 6.25 10.33 -17.61
CA GLY A 135 7.39 10.41 -16.68
C GLY A 135 7.06 10.05 -15.22
N ILE A 136 5.77 9.92 -14.87
CA ILE A 136 5.34 9.54 -13.51
C ILE A 136 5.64 8.06 -13.26
N LYS A 137 6.36 7.75 -12.18
CA LYS A 137 6.64 6.38 -11.75
C LYS A 137 5.67 5.96 -10.67
N VAL A 138 5.09 4.76 -10.79
CA VAL A 138 4.14 4.21 -9.81
C VAL A 138 4.62 2.83 -9.39
N ASN A 139 4.95 2.65 -8.11
CA ASN A 139 5.47 1.38 -7.60
C ASN A 139 4.82 0.99 -6.27
N ALA A 140 4.80 -0.30 -5.98
CA ALA A 140 4.42 -0.85 -4.70
C ALA A 140 5.67 -1.06 -3.81
N ALA A 141 5.54 -0.75 -2.52
CA ALA A 141 6.58 -0.91 -1.51
C ALA A 141 6.19 -1.99 -0.49
N ASN A 142 7.13 -2.89 -0.19
CA ASN A 142 7.05 -3.80 0.95
C ASN A 142 7.94 -3.28 2.08
N PRO A 143 7.38 -2.71 3.16
CA PRO A 143 8.16 -2.20 4.29
C PRO A 143 8.71 -3.30 5.20
N GLY A 144 8.34 -4.57 4.96
CA GLY A 144 8.56 -5.66 5.91
C GLY A 144 7.60 -5.59 7.10
N ARG A 145 7.88 -6.38 8.14
CA ARG A 145 7.05 -6.43 9.35
C ARG A 145 7.48 -5.35 10.33
N VAL A 146 6.91 -4.17 10.18
CA VAL A 146 7.22 -2.98 11.00
C VAL A 146 6.39 -2.97 12.29
N ALA A 147 7.01 -2.64 13.42
CA ALA A 147 6.32 -2.48 14.70
C ALA A 147 5.46 -1.21 14.71
N THR A 148 4.18 -1.35 14.47
CA THR A 148 3.19 -0.26 14.43
C THR A 148 1.90 -0.69 15.09
N ALA A 149 0.97 0.25 15.29
CA ALA A 149 -0.36 -0.05 15.81
C ALA A 149 -1.15 -1.03 14.92
N LEU A 150 -0.79 -1.17 13.64
CA LEU A 150 -1.40 -2.14 12.73
C LEU A 150 -1.26 -3.59 13.19
N ASN A 151 -0.20 -3.91 13.94
CA ASN A 151 0.12 -5.26 14.41
C ASN A 151 0.48 -5.29 15.91
N ASP A 152 -0.11 -4.38 16.70
CA ASP A 152 0.14 -4.26 18.14
C ASP A 152 1.64 -4.17 18.47
N PHE A 153 2.39 -3.48 17.62
CA PHE A 153 3.84 -3.29 17.75
C PHE A 153 4.64 -4.61 17.80
N SER A 154 4.10 -5.70 17.22
CA SER A 154 4.74 -7.02 17.18
C SER A 154 5.73 -7.20 16.02
N GLY A 155 6.03 -6.14 15.26
CA GLY A 155 6.99 -6.15 14.16
C GLY A 155 8.43 -6.24 14.65
N GLU A 156 9.33 -6.71 13.77
CA GLU A 156 10.78 -6.84 14.04
C GLU A 156 11.56 -5.60 13.58
N ARG A 157 10.91 -4.73 12.80
CA ARG A 157 11.52 -3.53 12.20
C ARG A 157 10.99 -2.27 12.86
N THR A 158 11.85 -1.26 12.97
CA THR A 158 11.40 0.07 13.40
C THR A 158 10.64 0.79 12.26
N PRO A 159 9.83 1.83 12.57
CA PRO A 159 9.21 2.67 11.54
C PRO A 159 10.20 3.25 10.54
N GLU A 160 11.37 3.68 10.98
CA GLU A 160 12.44 4.22 10.14
C GLU A 160 12.98 3.17 9.16
N GLN A 161 13.19 1.95 9.62
CA GLN A 161 13.60 0.83 8.76
C GLN A 161 12.52 0.48 7.73
N GLY A 162 11.24 0.53 8.13
CA GLY A 162 10.12 0.29 7.21
C GLY A 162 9.95 1.40 6.18
N ALA A 163 10.27 2.64 6.53
CA ALA A 163 10.18 3.79 5.62
C ALA A 163 11.25 3.78 4.52
N ALA A 164 12.38 3.09 4.73
CA ALA A 164 13.52 3.12 3.81
C ALA A 164 13.14 2.76 2.36
N ILE A 165 12.33 1.72 2.16
CA ILE A 165 11.88 1.33 0.83
C ILE A 165 10.98 2.38 0.18
N ALA A 166 10.09 3.02 0.95
CA ALA A 166 9.22 4.07 0.44
C ALA A 166 10.05 5.30 0.02
N ILE A 167 11.05 5.68 0.80
CA ILE A 167 11.98 6.78 0.48
C ILE A 167 12.75 6.44 -0.81
N ARG A 168 13.29 5.23 -0.93
CA ARG A 168 14.01 4.79 -2.13
C ARG A 168 13.15 4.89 -3.38
N LEU A 169 11.89 4.46 -3.33
CA LEU A 169 10.96 4.53 -4.46
C LEU A 169 10.48 5.96 -4.73
N ALA A 170 10.35 6.79 -3.72
CA ALA A 170 9.97 8.20 -3.82
C ALA A 170 11.07 9.09 -4.44
N THR A 171 12.34 8.64 -4.38
CA THR A 171 13.51 9.37 -4.87
C THR A 171 14.18 8.71 -6.09
N LEU A 172 13.45 7.85 -6.80
CA LEU A 172 13.95 7.22 -8.04
C LEU A 172 14.33 8.27 -9.09
N GLY A 173 15.42 8.02 -9.80
CA GLY A 173 15.76 8.76 -11.03
C GLY A 173 14.75 8.53 -12.14
N ASP A 174 14.89 9.29 -13.24
CA ASP A 174 13.96 9.22 -14.38
C ASP A 174 14.05 7.89 -15.15
N ASP A 175 15.18 7.21 -15.06
CA ASP A 175 15.42 5.87 -15.59
C ASP A 175 14.97 4.75 -14.65
N GLY A 176 14.47 5.10 -13.46
CA GLY A 176 13.99 4.15 -12.47
C GLY A 176 12.78 3.34 -12.91
N PRO A 177 12.50 2.21 -12.22
CA PRO A 177 11.39 1.32 -12.54
C PRO A 177 10.02 1.97 -12.32
N THR A 178 9.02 1.49 -13.05
CA THR A 178 7.60 1.76 -12.82
C THR A 178 6.81 0.46 -12.97
N GLY A 179 5.74 0.29 -12.21
CA GLY A 179 4.90 -0.90 -12.24
C GLY A 179 5.54 -2.10 -11.55
N GLY A 180 6.49 -1.88 -10.63
CA GLY A 180 7.14 -2.94 -9.87
C GLY A 180 6.70 -2.98 -8.40
N PHE A 181 6.96 -4.11 -7.76
CA PHE A 181 6.78 -4.33 -6.34
C PHE A 181 8.15 -4.60 -5.71
N PHE A 182 8.56 -3.82 -4.72
CA PHE A 182 9.92 -3.83 -4.18
C PHE A 182 9.93 -3.91 -2.67
N GLY A 183 10.86 -4.70 -2.14
CA GLY A 183 11.30 -4.69 -0.75
C GLY A 183 12.76 -4.24 -0.65
N ASP A 184 13.35 -4.35 0.54
CA ASP A 184 14.75 -3.95 0.75
C ASP A 184 15.71 -4.83 -0.08
N ASP A 185 15.40 -6.12 -0.20
CA ASP A 185 16.22 -7.12 -0.91
C ASP A 185 15.99 -7.11 -2.43
N GLY A 186 15.14 -6.22 -2.93
CA GLY A 186 14.87 -6.11 -4.37
C GLY A 186 13.41 -6.36 -4.74
N PRO A 187 13.15 -6.84 -5.98
CA PRO A 187 11.80 -7.12 -6.46
C PRO A 187 11.10 -8.21 -5.63
N VAL A 188 9.83 -7.98 -5.33
CA VAL A 188 8.92 -8.96 -4.71
C VAL A 188 7.99 -9.49 -5.81
N PRO A 189 7.73 -10.80 -5.92
CA PRO A 189 6.77 -11.32 -6.89
C PRO A 189 5.34 -10.87 -6.56
N TRP A 190 4.55 -10.68 -7.64
CA TRP A 190 3.12 -10.30 -7.54
C TRP A 190 2.23 -11.42 -7.00
#